data_575ca4d3d3884c883e7e1d2d1ba00e87
#
_entry.id   575ca4d3d3884c883e7e1d2d1ba00e87
#
_cell.length_a   1.000
_cell.length_b   1.000
_cell.length_c   1.000
_cell.angle_alpha   90.00
_cell.angle_beta   90.00
_cell.angle_gamma   90.00
#
_symmetry.space_group_name_H-M   'P 1'
#
loop_
_entity.id
_entity.type
_entity.pdbx_description
1 polymer ?
#
loop_
_entity_poly.entity_id
_entity_poly.type
_entity_poly.pdbx_seq_one_letter_code
_entity_poly.pdbx_strand_id
1 'polypeptide(L)'
;IAPGVRWLRMGLPFALDHINLWLLEDGDGWTIVDCGITNDATKAAWEQVFASALQGKPVTRVIATHMHPDHLGLAHWLTERWQCRLWISATDYNAARLASQSTTGFGGERSAAFFASHGLTDPEALAKVRARSNYYAGMVPNVPESYRRLLDGMSVNIGGRAWRCIAGYGHAPEHMALQCDELKLLISGDMVLPRISTNVSVYDLEPEADSLTLYLDSLSRYEPLARDVLVLPSH
;
A
#
# COMPACT_ATOMS: atom_id res chain seq x y z
N ILE A 1 20.01 -1.74 -2.33
CA ILE A 1 19.83 -1.51 -0.88
C ILE A 1 20.56 -2.58 -0.10
N ALA A 2 20.25 -3.84 -0.33
CA ALA A 2 20.90 -5.00 0.26
C ALA A 2 20.95 -6.14 -0.77
N PRO A 3 21.71 -7.23 -0.53
CA PRO A 3 21.72 -8.36 -1.45
C PRO A 3 20.31 -8.90 -1.70
N GLY A 4 19.92 -8.93 -3.00
CA GLY A 4 18.59 -9.34 -3.43
C GLY A 4 17.46 -8.32 -3.20
N VAL A 5 17.75 -7.09 -2.74
CA VAL A 5 16.74 -6.03 -2.52
C VAL A 5 17.02 -4.83 -3.40
N ARG A 6 16.09 -4.49 -4.28
CA ARG A 6 16.18 -3.35 -5.19
C ARG A 6 15.12 -2.31 -4.85
N TRP A 7 15.51 -1.06 -4.89
CA TRP A 7 14.66 0.10 -4.74
C TRP A 7 14.23 0.61 -6.10
N LEU A 8 12.94 0.82 -6.26
CA LEU A 8 12.33 1.49 -7.40
C LEU A 8 11.67 2.77 -6.93
N ARG A 9 11.71 3.81 -7.75
CA ARG A 9 10.97 5.05 -7.50
C ARG A 9 10.10 5.33 -8.71
N MET A 10 8.80 5.51 -8.48
CA MET A 10 7.84 5.84 -9.52
C MET A 10 7.13 7.15 -9.21
N GLY A 11 6.84 7.94 -10.24
CA GLY A 11 6.19 9.23 -10.10
C GLY A 11 4.72 9.11 -9.70
N LEU A 12 4.25 10.06 -8.89
CA LEU A 12 2.84 10.24 -8.54
C LEU A 12 2.34 11.60 -9.05
N PRO A 13 1.08 11.69 -9.48
CA PRO A 13 0.48 12.96 -9.93
C PRO A 13 -0.09 13.79 -8.77
N PHE A 14 0.55 13.76 -7.60
CA PHE A 14 0.11 14.39 -6.35
C PHE A 14 1.21 15.27 -5.76
N ALA A 15 0.91 15.92 -4.63
CA ALA A 15 1.91 16.66 -3.86
C ALA A 15 3.04 15.74 -3.33
N LEU A 16 2.73 14.49 -3.01
CA LEU A 16 3.71 13.42 -2.89
C LEU A 16 4.09 13.02 -4.31
N ASP A 17 5.24 13.48 -4.80
CA ASP A 17 5.65 13.39 -6.20
C ASP A 17 6.13 11.98 -6.61
N HIS A 18 6.34 11.09 -5.66
CA HIS A 18 6.80 9.72 -5.91
C HIS A 18 6.37 8.73 -4.83
N ILE A 19 6.46 7.45 -5.20
CA ILE A 19 6.39 6.30 -4.29
C ILE A 19 7.62 5.41 -4.48
N ASN A 20 8.12 4.87 -3.37
CA ASN A 20 9.17 3.86 -3.34
C ASN A 20 8.54 2.47 -3.34
N LEU A 21 8.94 1.63 -4.28
CA LEU A 21 8.52 0.25 -4.44
C LEU A 21 9.73 -0.67 -4.32
N TRP A 22 9.49 -1.94 -4.03
CA TRP A 22 10.60 -2.86 -3.77
C TRP A 22 10.51 -4.10 -4.63
N LEU A 23 11.68 -4.53 -5.16
CA LEU A 23 11.86 -5.84 -5.77
C LEU A 23 12.75 -6.68 -4.84
N LEU A 24 12.25 -7.85 -4.47
CA LEU A 24 12.96 -8.82 -3.66
C LEU A 24 13.26 -10.05 -4.52
N GLU A 25 14.55 -10.42 -4.60
CA GLU A 25 14.94 -11.65 -5.31
C GLU A 25 14.34 -12.88 -4.61
N ASP A 26 13.71 -13.77 -5.38
CA ASP A 26 12.92 -14.87 -4.86
C ASP A 26 13.21 -16.17 -5.65
N GLY A 27 14.40 -16.71 -5.42
CA GLY A 27 14.90 -17.86 -6.15
C GLY A 27 15.09 -17.57 -7.64
N ASP A 28 14.33 -18.28 -8.48
CA ASP A 28 14.38 -18.08 -9.92
C ASP A 28 13.45 -16.95 -10.41
N GLY A 29 12.97 -16.10 -9.50
CA GLY A 29 12.06 -15.01 -9.81
C GLY A 29 12.23 -13.81 -8.88
N TRP A 30 11.19 -12.95 -8.88
CA TRP A 30 11.12 -11.73 -8.08
C TRP A 30 9.78 -11.62 -7.37
N THR A 31 9.81 -11.14 -6.15
CA THR A 31 8.64 -10.63 -5.42
C THR A 31 8.59 -9.12 -5.57
N ILE A 32 7.44 -8.57 -6.01
CA ILE A 32 7.15 -7.13 -5.98
C ILE A 32 6.50 -6.79 -4.64
N VAL A 33 6.92 -5.70 -4.00
CA VAL A 33 6.22 -5.10 -2.86
C VAL A 33 5.79 -3.69 -3.24
N ASP A 34 4.48 -3.49 -3.25
CA ASP A 34 3.70 -2.36 -3.75
C ASP A 34 3.81 -2.14 -5.27
N CYS A 35 2.76 -1.57 -5.86
CA CYS A 35 2.52 -1.67 -7.30
C CYS A 35 2.61 -0.33 -8.05
N GLY A 36 2.50 0.79 -7.34
CA GLY A 36 2.33 2.09 -7.96
C GLY A 36 0.88 2.37 -8.39
N ILE A 37 0.62 3.63 -8.74
CA ILE A 37 -0.70 4.12 -9.16
C ILE A 37 -1.03 3.66 -10.59
N THR A 38 -2.33 3.48 -10.86
CA THR A 38 -2.81 3.12 -12.20
C THR A 38 -2.77 4.29 -13.15
N ASN A 39 -1.73 4.37 -13.96
CA ASN A 39 -1.63 5.23 -15.14
C ASN A 39 -0.62 4.68 -16.14
N ASP A 40 -0.60 5.25 -17.34
CA ASP A 40 0.28 4.78 -18.42
C ASP A 40 1.76 5.03 -18.13
N ALA A 41 2.10 6.11 -17.43
CA ALA A 41 3.47 6.42 -17.06
C ALA A 41 4.05 5.37 -16.09
N THR A 42 3.28 4.95 -15.08
CA THR A 42 3.68 3.90 -14.13
C THR A 42 3.78 2.54 -14.82
N LYS A 43 2.85 2.21 -15.74
CA LYS A 43 2.97 0.98 -16.56
C LYS A 43 4.22 0.99 -17.43
N ALA A 44 4.51 2.10 -18.10
CA ALA A 44 5.72 2.23 -18.91
C ALA A 44 7.00 2.11 -18.05
N ALA A 45 7.01 2.67 -16.85
CA ALA A 45 8.11 2.50 -15.90
C ALA A 45 8.30 1.03 -15.49
N TRP A 46 7.21 0.31 -15.22
CA TRP A 46 7.26 -1.13 -14.96
C TRP A 46 7.81 -1.92 -16.16
N GLU A 47 7.41 -1.61 -17.40
CA GLU A 47 7.96 -2.29 -18.59
C GLU A 47 9.48 -2.08 -18.70
N GLN A 48 10.00 -0.90 -18.38
CA GLN A 48 11.43 -0.65 -18.31
C GLN A 48 12.12 -1.47 -17.21
N VAL A 49 11.49 -1.59 -16.03
CA VAL A 49 11.98 -2.44 -14.94
C VAL A 49 12.03 -3.90 -15.38
N PHE A 50 10.98 -4.40 -16.05
CA PHE A 50 10.94 -5.78 -16.54
C PHE A 50 12.05 -6.06 -17.55
N ALA A 51 12.31 -5.13 -18.45
CA ALA A 51 13.35 -5.27 -19.47
C ALA A 51 14.78 -5.22 -18.89
N SER A 52 15.00 -4.46 -17.83
CA SER A 52 16.36 -4.15 -17.35
C SER A 52 16.70 -4.75 -15.99
N ALA A 53 15.73 -4.81 -15.05
CA ALA A 53 16.02 -5.13 -13.66
C ALA A 53 15.71 -6.58 -13.28
N LEU A 54 14.83 -7.29 -14.00
CA LEU A 54 14.46 -8.67 -13.67
C LEU A 54 15.47 -9.72 -14.16
N GLN A 55 16.43 -9.35 -15.01
CA GLN A 55 17.44 -10.27 -15.56
C GLN A 55 16.83 -11.50 -16.27
N GLY A 56 15.69 -11.31 -16.94
CA GLY A 56 14.96 -12.39 -17.60
C GLY A 56 14.17 -13.33 -16.69
N LYS A 57 14.21 -13.11 -15.36
CA LYS A 57 13.45 -13.90 -14.38
C LYS A 57 12.01 -13.38 -14.26
N PRO A 58 11.02 -14.25 -13.99
CA PRO A 58 9.62 -13.83 -13.82
C PRO A 58 9.36 -13.16 -12.48
N VAL A 59 8.21 -12.48 -12.37
CA VAL A 59 7.64 -12.11 -11.06
C VAL A 59 6.79 -13.28 -10.56
N THR A 60 7.09 -13.76 -9.35
CA THR A 60 6.44 -14.94 -8.74
C THR A 60 5.28 -14.58 -7.83
N ARG A 61 5.28 -13.35 -7.29
CA ARG A 61 4.21 -12.81 -6.45
C ARG A 61 4.24 -11.30 -6.40
N VAL A 62 3.09 -10.73 -6.07
CA VAL A 62 2.90 -9.31 -5.78
C VAL A 62 2.38 -9.20 -4.35
N ILE A 63 3.05 -8.42 -3.51
CA ILE A 63 2.61 -8.08 -2.16
C ILE A 63 2.17 -6.62 -2.19
N ALA A 64 0.98 -6.31 -1.65
CA ALA A 64 0.58 -4.94 -1.35
C ALA A 64 0.59 -4.74 0.16
N THR A 65 1.25 -3.67 0.61
CA THR A 65 1.29 -3.33 2.05
C THR A 65 -0.10 -2.95 2.54
N HIS A 66 -0.87 -2.25 1.72
CA HIS A 66 -2.24 -1.84 2.02
C HIS A 66 -3.01 -1.41 0.76
N MET A 67 -4.27 -0.98 0.95
CA MET A 67 -5.21 -0.74 -0.14
C MET A 67 -5.05 0.58 -0.90
N HIS A 68 -4.27 1.53 -0.43
CA HIS A 68 -4.22 2.85 -1.08
C HIS A 68 -3.76 2.76 -2.54
N PRO A 69 -4.22 3.69 -3.40
CA PRO A 69 -4.08 3.56 -4.85
C PRO A 69 -2.64 3.50 -5.35
N ASP A 70 -1.73 4.19 -4.70
CA ASP A 70 -0.30 4.19 -5.04
C ASP A 70 0.43 2.90 -4.64
N HIS A 71 -0.17 2.09 -3.76
CA HIS A 71 0.31 0.76 -3.37
C HIS A 71 -0.37 -0.37 -4.13
N LEU A 72 -1.69 -0.30 -4.29
CA LEU A 72 -2.49 -1.37 -4.89
C LEU A 72 -2.88 -1.12 -6.37
N GLY A 73 -2.71 0.10 -6.87
CA GLY A 73 -3.29 0.53 -8.15
C GLY A 73 -3.05 -0.43 -9.30
N LEU A 74 -1.81 -0.82 -9.54
CA LEU A 74 -1.45 -1.74 -10.63
C LEU A 74 -1.43 -3.23 -10.25
N ALA A 75 -1.89 -3.61 -9.05
CA ALA A 75 -1.84 -5.01 -8.61
C ALA A 75 -2.53 -5.99 -9.56
N HIS A 76 -3.71 -5.63 -10.07
CA HIS A 76 -4.43 -6.46 -11.03
C HIS A 76 -3.63 -6.66 -12.33
N TRP A 77 -3.12 -5.57 -12.93
CA TRP A 77 -2.33 -5.62 -14.15
C TRP A 77 -1.04 -6.44 -13.96
N LEU A 78 -0.34 -6.28 -12.83
CA LEU A 78 0.87 -7.03 -12.52
C LEU A 78 0.60 -8.53 -12.34
N THR A 79 -0.45 -8.87 -11.59
CA THR A 79 -0.79 -10.28 -11.34
C THR A 79 -1.28 -10.99 -12.58
N GLU A 80 -2.03 -10.31 -13.46
CA GLU A 80 -2.42 -10.88 -14.76
C GLU A 80 -1.24 -11.05 -15.69
N ARG A 81 -0.37 -10.04 -15.81
CA ARG A 81 0.82 -10.12 -16.66
C ARG A 81 1.73 -11.30 -16.31
N TRP A 82 1.93 -11.53 -15.02
CA TRP A 82 2.87 -12.54 -14.53
C TRP A 82 2.21 -13.84 -14.08
N GLN A 83 0.89 -13.95 -14.21
CA GLN A 83 0.11 -15.13 -13.78
C GLN A 83 0.43 -15.54 -12.34
N CYS A 84 0.59 -14.55 -11.46
CA CYS A 84 0.93 -14.73 -10.06
C CYS A 84 -0.16 -14.18 -9.13
N ARG A 85 -0.06 -14.43 -7.83
CA ARG A 85 -1.08 -14.00 -6.87
C ARG A 85 -0.72 -12.70 -6.19
N LEU A 86 -1.76 -11.91 -5.90
CA LEU A 86 -1.70 -10.83 -4.93
C LEU A 86 -1.65 -11.40 -3.51
N TRP A 87 -0.77 -10.85 -2.67
CA TRP A 87 -0.69 -11.12 -1.24
C TRP A 87 -0.97 -9.82 -0.51
N ILE A 88 -1.96 -9.81 0.37
CA ILE A 88 -2.43 -8.62 1.09
C ILE A 88 -3.20 -9.07 2.34
N SER A 89 -3.44 -8.18 3.31
CA SER A 89 -4.35 -8.45 4.41
C SER A 89 -5.80 -8.66 3.92
N ALA A 90 -6.60 -9.38 4.68
CA ALA A 90 -7.99 -9.61 4.27
C ALA A 90 -8.83 -8.33 4.36
N THR A 91 -8.56 -7.49 5.34
CA THR A 91 -9.31 -6.28 5.58
C THR A 91 -9.06 -5.26 4.47
N ASP A 92 -7.80 -5.05 4.09
CA ASP A 92 -7.45 -4.16 2.98
C ASP A 92 -7.93 -4.69 1.63
N TYR A 93 -7.83 -6.00 1.38
CA TYR A 93 -8.37 -6.59 0.17
C TYR A 93 -9.88 -6.34 0.03
N ASN A 94 -10.65 -6.61 1.09
CA ASN A 94 -12.10 -6.40 1.05
C ASN A 94 -12.47 -4.92 0.96
N ALA A 95 -11.75 -4.04 1.65
CA ALA A 95 -11.94 -2.60 1.55
C ALA A 95 -11.66 -2.09 0.13
N ALA A 96 -10.57 -2.55 -0.51
CA ALA A 96 -10.26 -2.22 -1.90
C ALA A 96 -11.33 -2.73 -2.88
N ARG A 97 -11.81 -3.98 -2.71
CA ARG A 97 -12.91 -4.55 -3.51
C ARG A 97 -14.20 -3.74 -3.40
N LEU A 98 -14.55 -3.32 -2.18
CA LEU A 98 -15.71 -2.47 -1.94
C LEU A 98 -15.52 -1.09 -2.56
N ALA A 99 -14.39 -0.43 -2.29
CA ALA A 99 -14.10 0.93 -2.74
C ALA A 99 -13.96 1.05 -4.27
N SER A 100 -13.47 0.01 -4.93
CA SER A 100 -13.40 -0.02 -6.42
C SER A 100 -14.76 -0.08 -7.10
N GLN A 101 -15.84 -0.37 -6.37
CA GLN A 101 -17.20 -0.48 -6.90
C GLN A 101 -18.15 0.60 -6.36
N SER A 102 -17.71 1.43 -5.43
CA SER A 102 -18.56 2.44 -4.80
C SER A 102 -17.78 3.69 -4.41
N THR A 103 -18.51 4.77 -4.08
CA THR A 103 -17.92 6.00 -3.53
C THR A 103 -17.81 6.00 -2.01
N THR A 104 -18.24 4.94 -1.35
CA THR A 104 -18.30 4.85 0.12
C THR A 104 -16.95 5.15 0.77
N GLY A 105 -16.95 6.10 1.71
CA GLY A 105 -15.77 6.53 2.47
C GLY A 105 -14.81 7.49 1.77
N PHE A 106 -14.97 7.73 0.46
CA PHE A 106 -14.01 8.53 -0.31
C PHE A 106 -14.63 9.72 -1.05
N GLY A 107 -15.94 9.96 -0.92
CA GLY A 107 -16.62 11.07 -1.56
C GLY A 107 -18.13 10.96 -1.53
N GLY A 108 -18.78 11.93 -2.22
CA GLY A 108 -20.23 12.03 -2.29
C GLY A 108 -20.84 12.86 -1.15
N GLU A 109 -22.18 12.96 -1.15
CA GLU A 109 -22.92 13.81 -0.20
C GLU A 109 -22.72 13.36 1.25
N ARG A 110 -22.69 12.05 1.51
CA ARG A 110 -22.50 11.50 2.84
C ARG A 110 -21.13 11.89 3.45
N SER A 111 -20.06 11.73 2.69
CA SER A 111 -18.72 12.14 3.12
C SER A 111 -18.63 13.65 3.33
N ALA A 112 -19.25 14.46 2.45
CA ALA A 112 -19.26 15.90 2.62
C ALA A 112 -20.01 16.33 3.88
N ALA A 113 -21.17 15.72 4.17
CA ALA A 113 -21.94 15.98 5.38
C ALA A 113 -21.16 15.57 6.63
N PHE A 114 -20.47 14.42 6.59
CA PHE A 114 -19.62 13.95 7.66
C PHE A 114 -18.48 14.94 7.95
N PHE A 115 -17.72 15.36 6.95
CA PHE A 115 -16.63 16.31 7.14
C PHE A 115 -17.14 17.70 7.59
N ALA A 116 -18.30 18.13 7.09
CA ALA A 116 -18.92 19.38 7.54
C ALA A 116 -19.27 19.34 9.04
N SER A 117 -19.81 18.21 9.54
CA SER A 117 -20.14 18.04 10.95
C SER A 117 -18.89 18.01 11.86
N HIS A 118 -17.71 17.76 11.29
CA HIS A 118 -16.42 17.75 11.97
C HIS A 118 -15.56 18.99 11.67
N GLY A 119 -16.17 20.06 11.14
CA GLY A 119 -15.52 21.37 11.06
C GLY A 119 -14.95 21.74 9.69
N LEU A 120 -15.16 20.96 8.64
CA LEU A 120 -14.85 21.41 7.28
C LEU A 120 -15.94 22.39 6.82
N THR A 121 -15.65 23.70 6.93
CA THR A 121 -16.63 24.77 6.63
C THR A 121 -16.41 25.42 5.26
N ASP A 122 -15.28 25.14 4.57
CA ASP A 122 -14.99 25.69 3.25
C ASP A 122 -15.95 25.11 2.19
N PRO A 123 -16.79 25.98 1.55
CA PRO A 123 -17.76 25.51 0.56
C PRO A 123 -17.12 24.87 -0.68
N GLU A 124 -15.94 25.34 -1.12
CA GLU A 124 -15.26 24.79 -2.28
C GLU A 124 -14.70 23.40 -1.98
N ALA A 125 -14.12 23.20 -0.80
CA ALA A 125 -13.65 21.89 -0.36
C ALA A 125 -14.82 20.91 -0.24
N LEU A 126 -15.92 21.31 0.36
CA LEU A 126 -17.14 20.47 0.45
C LEU A 126 -17.71 20.14 -0.93
N ALA A 127 -17.74 21.09 -1.86
CA ALA A 127 -18.18 20.84 -3.22
C ALA A 127 -17.27 19.82 -3.95
N LYS A 128 -15.96 19.92 -3.75
CA LYS A 128 -14.98 18.93 -4.28
C LYS A 128 -15.22 17.53 -3.71
N VAL A 129 -15.49 17.41 -2.40
CA VAL A 129 -15.80 16.12 -1.77
C VAL A 129 -17.11 15.55 -2.34
N ARG A 130 -18.17 16.37 -2.48
CA ARG A 130 -19.45 15.94 -3.07
C ARG A 130 -19.29 15.43 -4.49
N ALA A 131 -18.46 16.08 -5.29
CA ALA A 131 -18.25 15.75 -6.69
C ALA A 131 -17.46 14.45 -6.90
N ARG A 132 -16.84 13.89 -5.88
CA ARG A 132 -16.09 12.62 -5.98
C ARG A 132 -17.07 11.45 -6.13
N SER A 133 -17.27 10.99 -7.37
CA SER A 133 -18.17 9.87 -7.67
C SER A 133 -17.43 8.54 -7.87
N ASN A 134 -16.17 8.58 -8.32
CA ASN A 134 -15.35 7.40 -8.62
C ASN A 134 -13.91 7.61 -8.15
N TYR A 135 -13.71 8.20 -6.98
CA TYR A 135 -12.38 8.62 -6.55
C TYR A 135 -11.41 7.44 -6.45
N TYR A 136 -11.78 6.42 -5.68
CA TYR A 136 -10.94 5.22 -5.53
C TYR A 136 -10.97 4.37 -6.81
N ALA A 137 -12.15 4.08 -7.36
CA ALA A 137 -12.32 3.27 -8.57
C ALA A 137 -11.61 3.86 -9.80
N GLY A 138 -11.47 5.19 -9.88
CA GLY A 138 -10.69 5.85 -10.93
C GLY A 138 -9.18 5.57 -10.85
N MET A 139 -8.67 5.28 -9.65
CA MET A 139 -7.25 5.00 -9.40
C MET A 139 -6.96 3.50 -9.22
N VAL A 140 -7.95 2.71 -8.80
CA VAL A 140 -7.89 1.25 -8.65
C VAL A 140 -9.11 0.66 -9.35
N PRO A 141 -9.14 0.65 -10.70
CA PRO A 141 -10.32 0.20 -11.46
C PRO A 141 -10.58 -1.29 -11.32
N ASN A 142 -9.53 -2.07 -11.06
CA ASN A 142 -9.62 -3.51 -10.91
C ASN A 142 -8.77 -4.00 -9.74
N VAL A 143 -9.34 -4.87 -8.94
CA VAL A 143 -8.66 -5.60 -7.87
C VAL A 143 -8.68 -7.09 -8.26
N PRO A 144 -7.57 -7.84 -8.11
CA PRO A 144 -7.54 -9.27 -8.43
C PRO A 144 -8.68 -10.04 -7.77
N GLU A 145 -9.27 -11.00 -8.48
CA GLU A 145 -10.43 -11.76 -7.98
C GLU A 145 -10.10 -12.66 -6.79
N SER A 146 -8.83 -13.03 -6.66
CA SER A 146 -8.34 -13.86 -5.56
C SER A 146 -7.02 -13.34 -5.03
N TYR A 147 -6.75 -13.61 -3.76
CA TYR A 147 -5.54 -13.19 -3.08
C TYR A 147 -5.03 -14.29 -2.13
N ARG A 148 -3.79 -14.14 -1.69
CA ARG A 148 -3.26 -14.87 -0.54
C ARG A 148 -3.22 -13.94 0.67
N ARG A 149 -3.86 -14.38 1.73
CA ARG A 149 -3.95 -13.60 2.96
C ARG A 149 -2.60 -13.49 3.66
N LEU A 150 -2.21 -12.26 4.00
CA LEU A 150 -1.19 -11.96 5.00
C LEU A 150 -1.85 -11.80 6.37
N LEU A 151 -1.13 -12.20 7.41
CA LEU A 151 -1.56 -12.11 8.80
C LEU A 151 -0.43 -11.52 9.64
N ASP A 152 -0.80 -10.84 10.72
CA ASP A 152 0.18 -10.37 11.71
C ASP A 152 1.04 -11.52 12.25
N GLY A 153 2.33 -11.29 12.37
CA GLY A 153 3.30 -12.30 12.81
C GLY A 153 3.59 -13.43 11.80
N MET A 154 2.86 -13.49 10.68
CA MET A 154 3.14 -14.47 9.63
C MET A 154 4.53 -14.26 9.05
N SER A 155 5.26 -15.34 8.83
CA SER A 155 6.54 -15.31 8.11
C SER A 155 6.35 -15.73 6.65
N VAL A 156 6.77 -14.87 5.73
CA VAL A 156 6.79 -15.14 4.28
C VAL A 156 8.23 -15.44 3.88
N ASN A 157 8.48 -16.61 3.31
CA ASN A 157 9.79 -16.90 2.74
C ASN A 157 9.92 -16.21 1.38
N ILE A 158 10.94 -15.35 1.23
CA ILE A 158 11.28 -14.67 -0.03
C ILE A 158 12.79 -14.82 -0.23
N GLY A 159 13.19 -15.50 -1.28
CA GLY A 159 14.60 -15.71 -1.60
C GLY A 159 15.38 -16.46 -0.53
N GLY A 160 14.74 -17.40 0.16
CA GLY A 160 15.31 -18.17 1.27
C GLY A 160 15.34 -17.45 2.62
N ARG A 161 14.89 -16.18 2.67
CA ARG A 161 14.86 -15.37 3.91
C ARG A 161 13.44 -15.24 4.45
N ALA A 162 13.34 -15.23 5.77
CA ALA A 162 12.08 -15.00 6.47
C ALA A 162 11.77 -13.50 6.54
N TRP A 163 10.62 -13.11 5.97
CA TRP A 163 10.05 -11.77 6.07
C TRP A 163 8.81 -11.84 6.97
N ARG A 164 8.91 -11.28 8.16
CA ARG A 164 7.82 -11.26 9.14
C ARG A 164 6.86 -10.12 8.82
N CYS A 165 5.59 -10.43 8.73
CA CYS A 165 4.51 -9.46 8.60
C CYS A 165 4.24 -8.79 9.95
N ILE A 166 4.14 -7.46 9.97
CA ILE A 166 3.75 -6.66 11.13
C ILE A 166 2.53 -5.86 10.72
N ALA A 167 1.38 -6.18 11.31
CA ALA A 167 0.16 -5.43 11.05
C ALA A 167 0.20 -4.05 11.72
N GLY A 168 -0.34 -3.06 11.04
CA GLY A 168 -0.55 -1.71 11.55
C GLY A 168 -1.94 -1.19 11.15
N TYR A 169 -2.49 -0.34 11.99
CA TYR A 169 -3.86 0.17 11.85
C TYR A 169 -3.87 1.70 11.88
N GLY A 170 -5.01 2.31 11.59
CA GLY A 170 -5.23 3.76 11.68
C GLY A 170 -4.89 4.53 10.40
N HIS A 171 -3.87 4.13 9.65
CA HIS A 171 -3.58 4.66 8.31
C HIS A 171 -4.43 3.97 7.23
N ALA A 172 -4.50 2.66 7.31
CA ALA A 172 -5.31 1.78 6.47
C ALA A 172 -6.00 0.75 7.38
N PRO A 173 -7.01 0.01 6.88
CA PRO A 173 -7.74 -0.97 7.68
C PRO A 173 -6.85 -2.03 8.34
N GLU A 174 -5.84 -2.53 7.65
CA GLU A 174 -4.88 -3.53 8.16
C GLU A 174 -3.60 -3.53 7.31
N HIS A 175 -2.83 -2.45 7.42
CA HIS A 175 -1.54 -2.32 6.75
C HIS A 175 -0.58 -3.44 7.15
N MET A 176 0.24 -3.96 6.21
CA MET A 176 1.27 -4.98 6.48
C MET A 176 2.66 -4.45 6.15
N ALA A 177 3.46 -4.19 7.17
CA ALA A 177 4.90 -4.00 7.01
C ALA A 177 5.61 -5.35 6.93
N LEU A 178 6.80 -5.38 6.31
CA LEU A 178 7.60 -6.60 6.15
C LEU A 178 8.98 -6.39 6.75
N GLN A 179 9.33 -7.20 7.73
CA GLN A 179 10.62 -7.15 8.41
C GLN A 179 11.46 -8.40 8.11
N CYS A 180 12.73 -8.19 7.75
CA CYS A 180 13.73 -9.24 7.59
C CYS A 180 14.88 -9.03 8.59
N ASP A 181 14.98 -9.89 9.59
CA ASP A 181 16.03 -9.81 10.61
C ASP A 181 17.43 -10.05 10.03
N GLU A 182 17.56 -11.03 9.13
CA GLU A 182 18.84 -11.37 8.50
C GLU A 182 19.46 -10.19 7.74
N LEU A 183 18.63 -9.42 7.03
CA LEU A 183 19.06 -8.24 6.27
C LEU A 183 19.01 -6.95 7.10
N LYS A 184 18.45 -7.00 8.31
CA LYS A 184 18.16 -5.81 9.14
C LYS A 184 17.35 -4.76 8.37
N LEU A 185 16.31 -5.19 7.69
CA LEU A 185 15.45 -4.35 6.87
C LEU A 185 14.01 -4.37 7.38
N LEU A 186 13.35 -3.21 7.28
CA LEU A 186 11.92 -3.04 7.47
C LEU A 186 11.33 -2.30 6.27
N ILE A 187 10.52 -2.97 5.44
CA ILE A 187 9.64 -2.29 4.49
C ILE A 187 8.43 -1.82 5.29
N SER A 188 8.42 -0.54 5.64
CA SER A 188 7.43 0.03 6.55
C SER A 188 6.14 0.46 5.84
N GLY A 189 6.14 0.51 4.50
CA GLY A 189 5.05 1.15 3.77
C GLY A 189 4.83 2.56 4.33
N ASP A 190 3.57 2.89 4.62
CA ASP A 190 3.18 4.20 5.15
C ASP A 190 3.08 4.27 6.67
N MET A 191 3.39 3.19 7.39
CA MET A 191 3.34 3.21 8.85
C MET A 191 4.48 4.02 9.49
N VAL A 192 5.65 4.06 8.86
CA VAL A 192 6.79 4.85 9.34
C VAL A 192 7.40 5.61 8.18
N LEU A 193 7.32 6.94 8.21
CA LEU A 193 7.80 7.86 7.18
C LEU A 193 8.88 8.80 7.76
N PRO A 194 9.90 9.19 6.96
CA PRO A 194 11.07 9.90 7.50
C PRO A 194 10.89 11.40 7.67
N ARG A 195 9.97 12.03 6.93
CA ARG A 195 9.87 13.49 6.84
C ARG A 195 8.47 14.04 7.03
N ILE A 196 7.46 13.26 6.73
CA ILE A 196 6.06 13.61 6.85
C ILE A 196 5.40 12.69 7.88
N SER A 197 4.34 13.16 8.51
CA SER A 197 3.48 12.28 9.32
C SER A 197 2.65 11.41 8.40
N THR A 198 2.40 10.18 8.83
CA THR A 198 1.42 9.31 8.19
C THR A 198 0.04 9.97 8.22
N ASN A 199 -0.70 9.84 7.12
CA ASN A 199 -2.08 10.25 7.09
C ASN A 199 -2.92 9.29 7.96
N VAL A 200 -3.56 9.82 8.99
CA VAL A 200 -4.49 9.10 9.85
C VAL A 200 -5.84 9.78 9.73
N SER A 201 -6.84 9.08 9.20
CA SER A 201 -8.13 9.64 8.88
C SER A 201 -9.27 8.82 9.44
N VAL A 202 -10.38 9.51 9.77
CA VAL A 202 -11.67 8.91 10.07
C VAL A 202 -12.61 9.21 8.90
N TYR A 203 -13.30 8.22 8.42
CA TYR A 203 -14.20 8.32 7.28
C TYR A 203 -15.65 8.07 7.69
N ASP A 204 -16.59 8.54 6.88
CA ASP A 204 -18.02 8.34 7.10
C ASP A 204 -18.48 6.88 7.06
N LEU A 205 -17.62 6.00 6.56
CA LEU A 205 -17.84 4.55 6.58
C LEU A 205 -17.74 3.97 8.01
N GLU A 206 -16.82 4.49 8.81
CA GLU A 206 -16.56 4.11 10.20
C GLU A 206 -16.43 5.38 11.06
N PRO A 207 -17.55 6.11 11.31
CA PRO A 207 -17.51 7.47 11.87
C PRO A 207 -17.04 7.54 13.33
N GLU A 208 -17.05 6.41 14.03
CA GLU A 208 -16.62 6.28 15.43
C GLU A 208 -15.23 5.64 15.58
N ALA A 209 -14.50 5.47 14.46
CA ALA A 209 -13.17 4.91 14.49
C ALA A 209 -12.21 5.79 15.30
N ASP A 210 -11.46 5.18 16.22
CA ASP A 210 -10.34 5.83 16.91
C ASP A 210 -9.03 5.51 16.17
N SER A 211 -8.94 6.01 14.93
CA SER A 211 -7.81 5.74 14.04
C SER A 211 -6.48 6.23 14.60
N LEU A 212 -6.49 7.32 15.39
CA LEU A 212 -5.25 7.84 15.97
C LEU A 212 -4.71 6.92 17.05
N THR A 213 -5.54 6.45 17.97
CA THR A 213 -5.13 5.47 19.00
C THR A 213 -4.65 4.17 18.33
N LEU A 214 -5.38 3.66 17.34
CA LEU A 214 -4.96 2.47 16.58
C LEU A 214 -3.59 2.67 15.92
N TYR A 215 -3.31 3.85 15.37
CA TYR A 215 -2.03 4.16 14.75
C TYR A 215 -0.91 4.23 15.79
N LEU A 216 -1.12 4.94 16.92
CA LEU A 216 -0.12 5.05 17.98
C LEU A 216 0.20 3.70 18.62
N ASP A 217 -0.81 2.88 18.88
CA ASP A 217 -0.64 1.50 19.37
C ASP A 217 0.12 0.63 18.36
N SER A 218 -0.12 0.84 17.06
CA SER A 218 0.60 0.12 16.01
C SER A 218 2.08 0.49 15.97
N LEU A 219 2.44 1.75 16.25
CA LEU A 219 3.85 2.17 16.29
C LEU A 219 4.64 1.43 17.38
N SER A 220 4.02 1.06 18.49
CA SER A 220 4.67 0.30 19.57
C SER A 220 5.19 -1.07 19.10
N ARG A 221 4.63 -1.63 18.03
CA ARG A 221 5.06 -2.91 17.44
C ARG A 221 6.43 -2.84 16.78
N TYR A 222 6.91 -1.62 16.45
CA TYR A 222 8.24 -1.39 15.88
C TYR A 222 9.31 -1.11 16.95
N GLU A 223 8.93 -0.77 18.20
CA GLU A 223 9.87 -0.50 19.29
C GLU A 223 10.84 -1.67 19.60
N PRO A 224 10.41 -2.95 19.54
CA PRO A 224 11.29 -4.08 19.78
C PRO A 224 12.34 -4.31 18.69
N LEU A 225 12.25 -3.63 17.53
CA LEU A 225 13.18 -3.81 16.43
C LEU A 225 14.58 -3.30 16.82
N ALA A 226 15.62 -3.97 16.30
CA ALA A 226 16.99 -3.56 16.54
C ALA A 226 17.23 -2.13 16.01
N ARG A 227 18.03 -1.34 16.72
CA ARG A 227 18.28 0.08 16.39
C ARG A 227 19.02 0.29 15.06
N ASP A 228 19.65 -0.74 14.55
CA ASP A 228 20.38 -0.73 13.28
C ASP A 228 19.59 -1.30 12.10
N VAL A 229 18.27 -1.46 12.28
CA VAL A 229 17.36 -1.79 11.16
C VAL A 229 17.23 -0.59 10.23
N LEU A 230 17.50 -0.81 8.94
CA LEU A 230 17.24 0.16 7.89
C LEU A 230 15.77 0.12 7.51
N VAL A 231 15.08 1.24 7.70
CA VAL A 231 13.68 1.40 7.33
C VAL A 231 13.57 1.81 5.86
N LEU A 232 12.70 1.15 5.14
CA LEU A 232 12.40 1.34 3.72
C LEU A 232 10.97 1.86 3.58
N PRO A 233 10.77 3.20 3.67
CA PRO A 233 9.44 3.82 3.60
C PRO A 233 8.97 4.02 2.17
N SER A 234 7.65 4.20 2.00
CA SER A 234 7.06 4.45 0.69
C SER A 234 7.24 5.90 0.19
N HIS A 235 7.41 6.84 1.10
CA HIS A 235 7.58 8.27 0.79
C HIS A 235 8.74 8.92 1.55
#